data_5bf1b256e297892acbbcdf829826c98b
#
_entry.id   5bf1b256e297892acbbcdf829826c98b
#
_cell.length_a   1.000
_cell.length_b   1.000
_cell.length_c   1.000
_cell.angle_alpha   90.00
_cell.angle_beta   90.00
_cell.angle_gamma   90.00
#
_symmetry.space_group_name_H-M   'P 1'
#
loop_
_entity.id
_entity.type
_entity.pdbx_description
1 polymer ?
#
loop_
_entity_poly.entity_id
_entity_poly.type
_entity_poly.pdbx_seq_one_letter_code
_entity_poly.pdbx_strand_id
1 'polypeptide(L)'
;TDEESIWRIKGFVDTYHAMRTDEPNNLMSSRTRVRGEIGRDFGRSSLFVSFNATYNALLKARTGFELREAYLDHRGDHWGLRAGRQLVIWGAADGVRITDLVSPMDMTEFLAQDYDDIRMPVNALRFFVFNDKIKLEAVAVPTFEGYVLPVDASNPWSVLPTDSPLPVVWDDKGSRPAFHLSNFEYGGRLSFTLPGIDFALAGLYTWNKMPVLQ
;
A
#
# COMPACT_ATOMS: atom_id res chain seq x y z
N THR A 1 -9.16 34.12 15.78
CA THR A 1 -7.80 33.63 16.05
C THR A 1 -7.40 32.77 14.87
N ASP A 2 -6.47 33.30 14.06
CA ASP A 2 -5.87 32.57 12.94
C ASP A 2 -5.11 31.37 13.52
N GLU A 3 -5.65 30.15 13.36
CA GLU A 3 -4.88 28.93 13.62
C GLU A 3 -3.77 28.89 12.57
N GLU A 4 -2.55 29.14 13.02
CA GLU A 4 -1.38 29.09 12.15
C GLU A 4 -1.29 27.71 11.49
N SER A 5 -1.41 27.69 10.19
CA SER A 5 -1.27 26.50 9.38
C SER A 5 0.18 26.04 9.43
N ILE A 6 0.42 24.91 10.13
CA ILE A 6 1.76 24.37 10.33
C ILE A 6 2.11 23.41 9.20
N TRP A 7 3.20 23.70 8.50
CA TRP A 7 3.80 22.78 7.54
C TRP A 7 4.71 21.78 8.24
N ARG A 8 4.55 20.51 7.92
CA ARG A 8 5.45 19.43 8.35
C ARG A 8 6.12 18.84 7.13
N ILE A 9 7.43 18.89 7.09
CA ILE A 9 8.24 18.30 6.00
C ILE A 9 9.17 17.29 6.64
N LYS A 10 9.17 16.06 6.12
CA LYS A 10 10.04 14.98 6.52
C LYS A 10 10.57 14.26 5.29
N GLY A 11 11.64 13.52 5.45
CA GLY A 11 12.17 12.69 4.40
C GLY A 11 13.38 11.90 4.85
N PHE A 12 13.75 10.93 4.03
CA PHE A 12 14.97 10.14 4.21
C PHE A 12 15.54 9.72 2.86
N VAL A 13 16.79 9.33 2.90
CA VAL A 13 17.47 8.65 1.79
C VAL A 13 17.89 7.29 2.31
N ASP A 14 17.53 6.24 1.60
CA ASP A 14 18.01 4.90 1.85
C ASP A 14 18.71 4.31 0.63
N THR A 15 19.63 3.40 0.89
CA THR A 15 20.24 2.57 -0.15
C THR A 15 20.26 1.13 0.31
N TYR A 16 19.89 0.23 -0.58
CA TYR A 16 19.82 -1.20 -0.30
C TYR A 16 20.50 -2.00 -1.41
N HIS A 17 21.43 -2.86 -0.99
CA HIS A 17 22.12 -3.77 -1.88
C HIS A 17 22.08 -5.18 -1.31
N ALA A 18 21.65 -6.14 -2.11
CA ALA A 18 21.65 -7.55 -1.76
C ALA A 18 22.38 -8.36 -2.83
N MET A 19 23.15 -9.32 -2.39
CA MET A 19 23.90 -10.23 -3.25
C MET A 19 23.63 -11.66 -2.82
N ARG A 20 23.54 -12.56 -3.79
CA ARG A 20 23.48 -14.00 -3.51
C ARG A 20 24.84 -14.47 -3.01
N THR A 21 24.86 -15.25 -1.94
CA THR A 21 26.08 -15.82 -1.35
C THR A 21 26.51 -17.10 -2.05
N ASP A 22 25.56 -17.82 -2.67
CA ASP A 22 25.83 -19.00 -3.48
C ASP A 22 26.12 -18.61 -4.93
N GLU A 23 26.84 -19.45 -5.66
CA GLU A 23 27.06 -19.24 -7.10
C GLU A 23 25.72 -19.10 -7.84
N PRO A 24 25.62 -18.15 -8.77
CA PRO A 24 26.67 -17.34 -9.43
C PRO A 24 27.08 -16.03 -8.71
N ASN A 25 26.82 -15.82 -7.43
CA ASN A 25 27.23 -14.63 -6.66
C ASN A 25 26.79 -13.30 -7.29
N ASN A 26 25.58 -13.26 -7.86
CA ASN A 26 25.04 -12.10 -8.54
C ASN A 26 24.26 -11.17 -7.60
N LEU A 27 24.12 -9.91 -8.01
CA LEU A 27 23.27 -8.96 -7.31
C LEU A 27 21.81 -9.38 -7.42
N MET A 28 21.12 -9.37 -6.28
CA MET A 28 19.68 -9.62 -6.15
C MET A 28 18.89 -8.32 -6.08
N SER A 29 19.42 -7.27 -5.46
CA SER A 29 18.83 -5.94 -5.41
C SER A 29 19.93 -4.89 -5.35
N SER A 30 19.68 -3.74 -5.96
CA SER A 30 20.54 -2.56 -5.89
C SER A 30 19.69 -1.32 -6.16
N ARG A 31 19.30 -0.62 -5.11
CA ARG A 31 18.48 0.59 -5.23
C ARG A 31 18.92 1.68 -4.27
N THR A 32 18.67 2.91 -4.67
CA THR A 32 18.72 4.11 -3.82
C THR A 32 17.40 4.83 -3.94
N ARG A 33 16.81 5.20 -2.81
CA ARG A 33 15.51 5.86 -2.76
C ARG A 33 15.57 7.11 -1.89
N VAL A 34 14.92 8.15 -2.35
CA VAL A 34 14.60 9.34 -1.57
C VAL A 34 13.09 9.33 -1.33
N ARG A 35 12.66 9.38 -0.07
CA ARG A 35 11.26 9.59 0.30
C ARG A 35 11.08 11.00 0.84
N GLY A 36 10.07 11.71 0.34
CA GLY A 36 9.63 12.98 0.88
C GLY A 36 8.18 12.89 1.35
N GLU A 37 7.90 13.55 2.46
CA GLU A 37 6.57 13.66 3.05
C GLU A 37 6.28 15.12 3.37
N ILE A 38 5.11 15.60 2.96
CA ILE A 38 4.65 16.95 3.20
C ILE A 38 3.27 16.87 3.83
N GLY A 39 3.12 17.43 5.01
CA GLY A 39 1.86 17.57 5.71
C GLY A 39 1.54 19.03 5.95
N ARG A 40 0.25 19.38 5.92
CA ARG A 40 -0.24 20.70 6.29
C ARG A 40 -1.54 20.57 7.07
N ASP A 41 -1.57 21.20 8.24
CA ASP A 41 -2.78 21.28 9.07
C ASP A 41 -3.46 22.64 8.86
N PHE A 42 -4.78 22.63 8.78
CA PHE A 42 -5.63 23.80 8.68
C PHE A 42 -6.93 23.54 9.44
N GLY A 43 -6.93 23.96 10.70
CA GLY A 43 -8.02 23.70 11.63
C GLY A 43 -8.29 22.20 11.84
N ARG A 44 -9.52 21.77 11.58
CA ARG A 44 -9.94 20.35 11.72
C ARG A 44 -9.55 19.47 10.52
N SER A 45 -8.87 20.04 9.55
CA SER A 45 -8.47 19.32 8.33
C SER A 45 -6.97 19.27 8.18
N SER A 46 -6.46 18.27 7.47
CA SER A 46 -5.07 18.16 7.08
C SER A 46 -4.89 17.60 5.68
N LEU A 47 -3.86 18.06 5.00
CA LEU A 47 -3.36 17.50 3.74
C LEU A 47 -2.10 16.71 4.05
N PHE A 48 -1.98 15.54 3.44
CA PHE A 48 -0.75 14.74 3.46
C PHE A 48 -0.39 14.30 2.04
N VAL A 49 0.89 14.44 1.71
CA VAL A 49 1.48 13.97 0.45
C VAL A 49 2.79 13.25 0.75
N SER A 50 2.98 12.05 0.20
CA SER A 50 4.23 11.29 0.28
C SER A 50 4.61 10.78 -1.11
N PHE A 51 5.90 10.88 -1.43
CA PHE A 51 6.44 10.44 -2.71
C PHE A 51 7.79 9.74 -2.55
N ASN A 52 8.09 8.89 -3.51
CA ASN A 52 9.41 8.27 -3.68
C ASN A 52 10.05 8.73 -4.98
N ALA A 53 11.36 8.99 -4.94
CA ALA A 53 12.21 9.05 -6.12
C ALA A 53 13.23 7.91 -5.98
N THR A 54 13.18 6.93 -6.88
CA THR A 54 13.96 5.70 -6.79
C THR A 54 14.87 5.56 -8.00
N TYR A 55 16.13 5.22 -7.75
CA TYR A 55 17.05 4.66 -8.75
C TYR A 55 17.25 3.18 -8.45
N ASN A 56 16.94 2.31 -9.40
CA ASN A 56 17.15 0.87 -9.29
C ASN A 56 18.07 0.41 -10.42
N ALA A 57 19.25 -0.10 -10.05
CA ALA A 57 20.28 -0.48 -11.04
C ALA A 57 19.93 -1.76 -11.81
N LEU A 58 19.14 -2.67 -11.21
CA LEU A 58 18.74 -3.95 -11.80
C LEU A 58 17.40 -3.86 -12.51
N LEU A 59 16.42 -3.24 -11.86
CA LEU A 59 15.06 -3.12 -12.35
C LEU A 59 14.82 -1.71 -12.86
N LYS A 60 15.24 -1.42 -14.09
CA LYS A 60 15.13 -0.08 -14.69
C LYS A 60 13.72 0.46 -14.70
N ALA A 61 12.71 -0.40 -14.86
CA ALA A 61 11.30 -0.03 -14.81
C ALA A 61 10.86 0.52 -13.44
N ARG A 62 11.66 0.29 -12.39
CA ARG A 62 11.45 0.81 -11.03
C ARG A 62 12.25 2.08 -10.75
N THR A 63 13.01 2.58 -11.72
CA THR A 63 13.66 3.89 -11.63
C THR A 63 12.67 4.97 -12.02
N GLY A 64 12.45 5.93 -11.14
CA GLY A 64 11.53 7.04 -11.41
C GLY A 64 10.95 7.68 -10.17
N PHE A 65 9.91 8.46 -10.40
CA PHE A 65 9.14 9.15 -9.37
C PHE A 65 7.79 8.45 -9.18
N GLU A 66 7.39 8.24 -7.93
CA GLU A 66 6.14 7.63 -7.54
C GLU A 66 5.43 8.50 -6.50
N LEU A 67 4.17 8.88 -6.77
CA LEU A 67 3.30 9.43 -5.76
C LEU A 67 2.80 8.28 -4.88
N ARG A 68 3.29 8.20 -3.64
CA ARG A 68 2.92 7.14 -2.71
C ARG A 68 1.56 7.42 -2.10
N GLU A 69 1.41 8.53 -1.39
CA GLU A 69 0.13 8.91 -0.79
C GLU A 69 -0.20 10.38 -1.07
N ALA A 70 -1.46 10.67 -1.24
CA ALA A 70 -1.99 12.03 -1.33
C ALA A 70 -3.45 12.03 -0.89
N TYR A 71 -3.73 12.53 0.31
CA TYR A 71 -5.08 12.55 0.86
C TYR A 71 -5.38 13.77 1.71
N LEU A 72 -6.67 14.07 1.81
CA LEU A 72 -7.25 15.00 2.77
C LEU A 72 -7.88 14.22 3.92
N ASP A 73 -7.63 14.66 5.13
CA ASP A 73 -8.22 14.14 6.37
C ASP A 73 -9.01 15.27 7.05
N HIS A 74 -10.26 15.00 7.42
CA HIS A 74 -11.09 15.92 8.19
C HIS A 74 -11.61 15.23 9.44
N ARG A 75 -11.51 15.88 10.61
CA ARG A 75 -11.95 15.36 11.91
C ARG A 75 -12.97 16.24 12.56
N GLY A 76 -14.18 15.71 12.75
CA GLY A 76 -15.16 16.21 13.70
C GLY A 76 -14.90 15.68 15.11
N ASP A 77 -15.82 15.95 16.04
CA ASP A 77 -15.66 15.57 17.46
C ASP A 77 -15.76 14.04 17.65
N HIS A 78 -16.66 13.37 16.91
CA HIS A 78 -16.91 11.92 16.99
C HIS A 78 -16.92 11.24 15.61
N TRP A 79 -16.46 11.91 14.58
CA TRP A 79 -16.42 11.37 13.23
C TRP A 79 -15.19 11.90 12.47
N GLY A 80 -14.85 11.25 11.39
CA GLY A 80 -13.78 11.69 10.48
C GLY A 80 -14.01 11.18 9.07
N LEU A 81 -13.39 11.87 8.13
CA LEU A 81 -13.44 11.54 6.71
C LEU A 81 -12.03 11.66 6.15
N ARG A 82 -11.57 10.63 5.43
CA ARG A 82 -10.32 10.70 4.68
C ARG A 82 -10.57 10.31 3.23
N ALA A 83 -10.11 11.13 2.30
CA ALA A 83 -10.29 10.93 0.87
C ALA A 83 -8.99 11.13 0.11
N GLY A 84 -8.68 10.22 -0.80
CA GLY A 84 -7.50 10.27 -1.66
C GLY A 84 -6.71 8.96 -1.70
N ARG A 85 -5.50 9.03 -2.26
CA ARG A 85 -4.58 7.91 -2.34
C ARG A 85 -3.92 7.69 -0.98
N GLN A 86 -4.13 6.51 -0.39
CA GLN A 86 -3.74 6.23 0.99
C GLN A 86 -3.49 4.75 1.24
N LEU A 87 -2.67 4.44 2.23
CA LEU A 87 -2.56 3.10 2.78
C LEU A 87 -3.73 2.84 3.73
N VAL A 88 -4.41 1.71 3.54
CA VAL A 88 -5.49 1.25 4.44
C VAL A 88 -4.98 0.03 5.18
N ILE A 89 -4.59 0.22 6.43
CA ILE A 89 -3.98 -0.80 7.28
C ILE A 89 -4.99 -1.20 8.37
N TRP A 90 -5.49 -2.42 8.30
CA TRP A 90 -6.40 -2.98 9.30
C TRP A 90 -5.74 -4.01 10.21
N GLY A 91 -4.60 -4.56 9.79
CA GLY A 91 -3.80 -5.48 10.58
C GLY A 91 -3.03 -4.78 11.69
N ALA A 92 -3.03 -5.36 12.88
CA ALA A 92 -2.25 -4.88 14.04
C ALA A 92 -1.06 -5.81 14.35
N ALA A 93 -0.93 -6.95 13.67
CA ALA A 93 0.15 -7.90 13.91
C ALA A 93 1.41 -7.50 13.11
N ASP A 94 2.52 -7.36 13.80
CA ASP A 94 3.81 -7.06 13.18
C ASP A 94 4.28 -8.25 12.33
N GLY A 95 4.56 -7.96 11.05
CA GLY A 95 5.11 -8.94 10.11
C GLY A 95 4.13 -10.01 9.60
N VAL A 96 2.88 -10.05 10.06
CA VAL A 96 1.88 -11.03 9.62
C VAL A 96 0.63 -10.33 9.12
N ARG A 97 0.25 -10.61 7.89
CA ARG A 97 -0.87 -9.95 7.20
C ARG A 97 -2.11 -10.83 7.15
N ILE A 98 -2.83 -10.95 8.26
CA ILE A 98 -4.07 -11.75 8.33
C ILE A 98 -5.28 -10.89 7.94
N THR A 99 -5.37 -9.66 8.44
CA THR A 99 -6.55 -8.80 8.29
C THR A 99 -6.31 -7.57 7.41
N ASP A 100 -5.09 -7.41 6.88
CA ASP A 100 -4.67 -6.25 6.10
C ASP A 100 -4.90 -6.52 4.60
N LEU A 101 -6.17 -6.54 4.19
CA LEU A 101 -6.62 -7.01 2.88
C LEU A 101 -6.94 -5.89 1.89
N VAL A 102 -7.09 -4.64 2.35
CA VAL A 102 -7.53 -3.52 1.49
C VAL A 102 -6.39 -3.05 0.58
N SER A 103 -5.21 -2.79 1.14
CA SER A 103 -4.03 -2.37 0.38
C SER A 103 -3.30 -3.57 -0.19
N PRO A 104 -3.10 -3.67 -1.52
CA PRO A 104 -2.32 -4.76 -2.13
C PRO A 104 -0.83 -4.63 -1.84
N MET A 105 -0.02 -5.58 -2.30
CA MET A 105 1.43 -5.58 -2.11
C MET A 105 2.18 -5.55 -3.43
N ASP A 106 3.28 -4.80 -3.44
CA ASP A 106 4.33 -4.89 -4.45
C ASP A 106 5.41 -5.86 -3.97
N MET A 107 5.44 -7.02 -4.59
CA MET A 107 6.40 -8.09 -4.28
C MET A 107 7.53 -8.17 -5.31
N THR A 108 7.75 -7.12 -6.09
CA THR A 108 8.74 -7.11 -7.19
C THR A 108 10.16 -7.42 -6.72
N GLU A 109 10.56 -6.96 -5.54
CA GLU A 109 11.83 -7.27 -4.89
C GLU A 109 11.66 -8.13 -3.63
N PHE A 110 10.59 -8.87 -3.54
CA PHE A 110 10.19 -9.85 -2.55
C PHE A 110 10.75 -9.60 -1.12
N LEU A 111 11.88 -10.25 -0.75
CA LEU A 111 12.50 -10.12 0.58
C LEU A 111 13.40 -8.89 0.75
N ALA A 112 13.67 -8.14 -0.31
CA ALA A 112 14.54 -6.97 -0.29
C ALA A 112 13.81 -5.67 0.09
N GLN A 113 12.55 -5.75 0.46
CA GLN A 113 11.75 -4.60 0.88
C GLN A 113 11.22 -4.80 2.30
N ASP A 114 11.16 -3.71 3.05
CA ASP A 114 10.51 -3.71 4.35
C ASP A 114 9.02 -3.98 4.18
N TYR A 115 8.44 -4.69 5.14
CA TYR A 115 7.03 -5.07 5.12
C TYR A 115 6.08 -3.86 4.98
N ASP A 116 6.41 -2.73 5.56
CA ASP A 116 5.61 -1.51 5.44
C ASP A 116 5.75 -0.84 4.06
N ASP A 117 6.87 -1.06 3.38
CA ASP A 117 7.13 -0.48 2.06
C ASP A 117 6.50 -1.27 0.92
N ILE A 118 6.30 -2.58 1.08
CA ILE A 118 5.64 -3.40 0.05
C ILE A 118 4.14 -3.13 -0.08
N ARG A 119 3.50 -2.51 0.93
CA ARG A 119 2.09 -2.11 0.83
C ARG A 119 1.89 -1.02 -0.20
N MET A 120 0.96 -1.25 -1.10
CA MET A 120 0.61 -0.27 -2.13
C MET A 120 -0.60 0.56 -1.67
N PRO A 121 -0.55 1.89 -1.80
CA PRO A 121 -1.69 2.74 -1.51
C PRO A 121 -2.80 2.55 -2.54
N VAL A 122 -4.02 2.72 -2.09
CA VAL A 122 -5.24 2.68 -2.93
C VAL A 122 -5.95 4.03 -2.90
N ASN A 123 -6.67 4.36 -3.96
CA ASN A 123 -7.60 5.48 -3.93
C ASN A 123 -8.79 5.06 -3.09
N ALA A 124 -9.05 5.74 -1.99
CA ALA A 124 -10.10 5.35 -1.07
C ALA A 124 -10.80 6.55 -0.44
N LEU A 125 -12.09 6.34 -0.13
CA LEU A 125 -12.86 7.16 0.77
C LEU A 125 -13.09 6.36 2.06
N ARG A 126 -12.66 6.91 3.20
CA ARG A 126 -12.82 6.30 4.51
C ARG A 126 -13.63 7.22 5.41
N PHE A 127 -14.66 6.68 6.01
CA PHE A 127 -15.50 7.38 6.98
C PHE A 127 -15.37 6.68 8.34
N PHE A 128 -15.25 7.47 9.39
CA PHE A 128 -15.05 6.99 10.75
C PHE A 128 -16.11 7.58 11.67
N VAL A 129 -16.64 6.76 12.58
CA VAL A 129 -17.38 7.22 13.75
C VAL A 129 -16.71 6.58 14.97
N PHE A 130 -16.44 7.37 15.99
CA PHE A 130 -15.69 6.89 17.14
C PHE A 130 -16.05 7.58 18.44
N ASN A 131 -15.83 6.85 19.50
CA ASN A 131 -15.78 7.36 20.88
C ASN A 131 -14.56 6.76 21.59
N ASP A 132 -14.43 6.94 22.90
CA ASP A 132 -13.27 6.48 23.68
C ASP A 132 -13.06 4.95 23.64
N LYS A 133 -14.08 4.17 23.34
CA LYS A 133 -14.04 2.70 23.40
C LYS A 133 -14.31 2.00 22.07
N ILE A 134 -15.01 2.67 21.17
CA ILE A 134 -15.53 2.05 19.94
C ILE A 134 -15.17 2.92 18.75
N LYS A 135 -14.67 2.30 17.69
CA LYS A 135 -14.45 2.94 16.39
C LYS A 135 -15.08 2.08 15.31
N LEU A 136 -16.00 2.68 14.56
CA LEU A 136 -16.55 2.14 13.31
C LEU A 136 -15.85 2.83 12.14
N GLU A 137 -15.35 2.07 11.21
CA GLU A 137 -14.75 2.54 9.96
C GLU A 137 -15.48 1.91 8.78
N ALA A 138 -15.84 2.73 7.79
CA ALA A 138 -16.31 2.30 6.49
C ALA A 138 -15.28 2.74 5.43
N VAL A 139 -15.00 1.89 4.44
CA VAL A 139 -14.11 2.18 3.32
C VAL A 139 -14.77 1.84 2.00
N ALA A 140 -14.54 2.71 1.01
CA ALA A 140 -14.89 2.47 -0.39
C ALA A 140 -13.65 2.70 -1.25
N VAL A 141 -13.32 1.73 -2.11
CA VAL A 141 -12.17 1.78 -3.04
C VAL A 141 -12.71 1.71 -4.46
N PRO A 142 -12.69 2.83 -5.21
CA PRO A 142 -13.30 2.90 -6.53
C PRO A 142 -12.46 2.28 -7.66
N THR A 143 -11.16 2.07 -7.43
CA THR A 143 -10.23 1.58 -8.44
C THR A 143 -9.56 0.32 -7.96
N PHE A 144 -9.63 -0.73 -8.77
CA PHE A 144 -8.94 -1.99 -8.46
C PHE A 144 -7.42 -1.84 -8.58
N GLU A 145 -6.72 -2.29 -7.56
CA GLU A 145 -5.27 -2.47 -7.56
C GLU A 145 -4.95 -3.90 -7.11
N GLY A 146 -4.30 -4.68 -8.00
CA GLY A 146 -3.86 -6.05 -7.69
C GLY A 146 -2.46 -6.10 -7.11
N TYR A 147 -2.03 -7.28 -6.67
CA TYR A 147 -0.64 -7.52 -6.28
C TYR A 147 0.29 -7.40 -7.49
N VAL A 148 1.46 -6.84 -7.27
CA VAL A 148 2.53 -6.83 -8.25
C VAL A 148 3.50 -7.95 -7.90
N LEU A 149 3.65 -8.91 -8.81
CA LEU A 149 4.53 -10.06 -8.66
C LEU A 149 5.80 -9.90 -9.50
N PRO A 150 6.93 -10.49 -9.08
CA PRO A 150 8.18 -10.52 -9.86
C PRO A 150 8.08 -11.55 -10.99
N VAL A 151 7.34 -11.21 -12.05
CA VAL A 151 7.08 -12.10 -13.19
C VAL A 151 8.00 -11.87 -14.38
N ASP A 152 8.82 -10.83 -14.36
CA ASP A 152 9.82 -10.58 -15.40
C ASP A 152 11.00 -11.55 -15.20
N ALA A 153 11.34 -12.31 -16.25
CA ALA A 153 12.44 -13.28 -16.22
C ALA A 153 13.81 -12.63 -15.95
N SER A 154 13.97 -11.34 -16.24
CA SER A 154 15.18 -10.58 -15.92
C SER A 154 15.28 -10.15 -14.46
N ASN A 155 14.18 -10.28 -13.70
CA ASN A 155 14.15 -9.95 -12.28
C ASN A 155 14.82 -11.07 -11.47
N PRO A 156 15.85 -10.78 -10.66
CA PRO A 156 16.51 -11.77 -9.80
C PRO A 156 15.56 -12.49 -8.82
N TRP A 157 14.42 -11.87 -8.51
CA TRP A 157 13.37 -12.40 -7.63
C TRP A 157 12.24 -13.09 -8.40
N SER A 158 12.41 -13.34 -9.71
CA SER A 158 11.35 -13.93 -10.54
C SER A 158 10.83 -15.23 -9.93
N VAL A 159 9.49 -15.33 -9.85
CA VAL A 159 8.79 -16.54 -9.41
C VAL A 159 8.41 -17.44 -10.57
N LEU A 160 8.64 -17.00 -11.82
CA LEU A 160 8.36 -17.82 -13.00
C LEU A 160 9.51 -18.78 -13.24
N PRO A 161 9.23 -20.08 -13.54
CA PRO A 161 10.26 -21.02 -13.90
C PRO A 161 10.95 -20.59 -15.21
N THR A 162 12.29 -20.55 -15.19
CA THR A 162 13.09 -20.21 -16.37
C THR A 162 12.93 -21.23 -17.50
N ASP A 163 12.60 -22.49 -17.14
CA ASP A 163 12.51 -23.64 -18.04
C ASP A 163 11.08 -24.18 -18.17
N SER A 164 10.06 -23.31 -18.06
CA SER A 164 8.67 -23.74 -18.23
C SER A 164 8.44 -24.20 -19.66
N PRO A 165 7.97 -25.45 -19.88
CA PRO A 165 7.62 -25.94 -21.21
C PRO A 165 6.37 -25.29 -21.78
N LEU A 166 5.61 -24.54 -20.98
CA LEU A 166 4.41 -23.83 -21.38
C LEU A 166 4.67 -22.32 -21.40
N PRO A 167 4.24 -21.62 -22.46
CA PRO A 167 4.33 -20.17 -22.49
C PRO A 167 3.40 -19.59 -21.43
N VAL A 168 3.95 -18.90 -20.44
CA VAL A 168 3.18 -18.14 -19.45
C VAL A 168 2.95 -16.75 -20.02
N VAL A 169 1.71 -16.42 -20.33
CA VAL A 169 1.30 -15.06 -20.73
C VAL A 169 0.78 -14.33 -19.53
N TRP A 170 1.44 -13.26 -19.17
CA TRP A 170 1.01 -12.39 -18.06
C TRP A 170 0.08 -11.30 -18.60
N ASP A 171 -1.19 -11.33 -18.20
CA ASP A 171 -2.18 -10.30 -18.52
C ASP A 171 -2.66 -9.59 -17.25
N ASP A 172 -2.04 -8.45 -16.94
CA ASP A 172 -2.40 -7.61 -15.80
C ASP A 172 -3.45 -6.54 -16.14
N LYS A 173 -3.72 -6.32 -17.43
CA LYS A 173 -4.60 -5.23 -17.90
C LYS A 173 -5.98 -5.73 -18.31
N GLY A 174 -6.05 -6.85 -19.01
CA GLY A 174 -7.31 -7.40 -19.54
C GLY A 174 -8.26 -7.91 -18.45
N SER A 175 -7.72 -8.29 -17.29
CA SER A 175 -8.48 -8.84 -16.16
C SER A 175 -8.90 -7.80 -15.11
N ARG A 176 -8.55 -6.51 -15.28
CA ARG A 176 -8.91 -5.48 -14.29
C ARG A 176 -10.39 -5.10 -14.43
N PRO A 177 -11.15 -5.08 -13.30
CA PRO A 177 -12.53 -4.61 -13.32
C PRO A 177 -12.63 -3.17 -13.85
N ALA A 178 -13.59 -2.92 -14.73
CA ALA A 178 -13.84 -1.57 -15.24
C ALA A 178 -14.29 -0.63 -14.12
N PHE A 179 -14.01 0.66 -14.26
CA PHE A 179 -14.50 1.68 -13.33
C PHE A 179 -16.02 1.79 -13.42
N HIS A 180 -16.70 1.15 -12.46
CA HIS A 180 -18.16 1.17 -12.31
C HIS A 180 -18.51 0.92 -10.85
N LEU A 181 -19.59 1.54 -10.35
CA LEU A 181 -19.99 1.43 -8.94
C LEU A 181 -20.16 -0.02 -8.45
N SER A 182 -20.61 -0.93 -9.31
CA SER A 182 -20.73 -2.36 -8.98
C SER A 182 -19.37 -3.06 -8.79
N ASN A 183 -18.31 -2.45 -9.26
CA ASN A 183 -16.95 -2.99 -9.19
C ASN A 183 -16.11 -2.35 -8.07
N PHE A 184 -16.69 -1.40 -7.35
CA PHE A 184 -16.02 -0.82 -6.18
C PHE A 184 -15.87 -1.87 -5.09
N GLU A 185 -14.77 -1.78 -4.37
CA GLU A 185 -14.56 -2.57 -3.17
C GLU A 185 -15.12 -1.81 -1.96
N TYR A 186 -15.79 -2.51 -1.05
CA TYR A 186 -16.39 -1.91 0.15
C TYR A 186 -16.00 -2.72 1.38
N GLY A 187 -15.72 -2.04 2.46
CA GLY A 187 -15.38 -2.69 3.71
C GLY A 187 -15.85 -1.92 4.92
N GLY A 188 -15.94 -2.65 6.02
CA GLY A 188 -16.23 -2.09 7.33
C GLY A 188 -15.40 -2.76 8.41
N ARG A 189 -15.00 -1.99 9.41
CA ARG A 189 -14.27 -2.47 10.59
C ARG A 189 -14.85 -1.83 11.84
N LEU A 190 -15.23 -2.67 12.79
CA LEU A 190 -15.67 -2.28 14.12
C LEU A 190 -14.58 -2.67 15.11
N SER A 191 -14.00 -1.71 15.79
CA SER A 191 -12.90 -1.91 16.75
C SER A 191 -13.36 -1.51 18.14
N PHE A 192 -12.91 -2.28 19.14
CA PHE A 192 -13.20 -2.06 20.57
C PHE A 192 -11.87 -1.97 21.32
N THR A 193 -11.73 -0.92 22.14
CA THR A 193 -10.61 -0.71 23.05
C THR A 193 -11.11 -0.81 24.46
N LEU A 194 -10.75 -1.88 25.16
CA LEU A 194 -11.12 -2.16 26.53
C LEU A 194 -9.86 -2.22 27.41
N PRO A 195 -9.97 -2.06 28.73
CA PRO A 195 -8.82 -2.19 29.62
C PRO A 195 -8.14 -3.56 29.49
N GLY A 196 -6.92 -3.57 28.93
CA GLY A 196 -6.09 -4.76 28.77
C GLY A 196 -6.41 -5.63 27.55
N ILE A 197 -7.38 -5.28 26.73
CA ILE A 197 -7.69 -6.03 25.49
C ILE A 197 -8.25 -5.13 24.40
N ASP A 198 -7.73 -5.28 23.19
CA ASP A 198 -8.24 -4.69 21.96
C ASP A 198 -8.71 -5.80 21.02
N PHE A 199 -9.88 -5.63 20.42
CA PHE A 199 -10.34 -6.54 19.38
C PHE A 199 -11.10 -5.80 18.28
N ALA A 200 -11.14 -6.40 17.08
CA ALA A 200 -11.87 -5.83 15.96
C ALA A 200 -12.54 -6.92 15.13
N LEU A 201 -13.68 -6.57 14.55
CA LEU A 201 -14.38 -7.33 13.54
C LEU A 201 -14.31 -6.56 12.23
N ALA A 202 -13.95 -7.21 11.14
CA ALA A 202 -13.90 -6.59 9.82
C ALA A 202 -14.56 -7.46 8.78
N GLY A 203 -15.18 -6.81 7.79
CA GLY A 203 -15.72 -7.43 6.60
C GLY A 203 -15.33 -6.63 5.37
N LEU A 204 -14.99 -7.32 4.28
CA LEU A 204 -14.55 -6.70 3.03
C LEU A 204 -15.20 -7.43 1.84
N TYR A 205 -15.85 -6.65 0.98
CA TYR A 205 -16.26 -7.06 -0.36
C TYR A 205 -15.21 -6.55 -1.33
N THR A 206 -14.44 -7.45 -1.94
CA THR A 206 -13.28 -7.12 -2.76
C THR A 206 -13.10 -8.14 -3.88
N TRP A 207 -12.39 -7.75 -4.92
CA TRP A 207 -11.90 -8.65 -5.95
C TRP A 207 -10.67 -9.42 -5.44
N ASN A 208 -10.45 -10.62 -6.02
CA ASN A 208 -9.21 -11.33 -5.74
C ASN A 208 -8.02 -10.52 -6.27
N LYS A 209 -7.16 -10.09 -5.37
CA LYS A 209 -5.98 -9.28 -5.71
C LYS A 209 -4.78 -10.11 -6.17
N MET A 210 -4.80 -11.42 -5.87
CA MET A 210 -3.78 -12.34 -6.38
C MET A 210 -4.12 -12.76 -7.80
N PRO A 211 -3.14 -12.80 -8.71
CA PRO A 211 -3.32 -13.36 -10.04
C PRO A 211 -3.74 -14.83 -9.97
N VAL A 212 -4.59 -15.24 -10.89
CA VAL A 212 -5.08 -16.62 -11.02
C VAL A 212 -4.58 -17.18 -12.33
N LEU A 213 -4.02 -18.38 -12.29
CA LEU A 213 -3.70 -19.15 -13.51
C LEU A 213 -5.01 -19.62 -14.15
N GLN A 214 -5.16 -19.39 -15.44
CA GLN A 214 -6.27 -19.88 -16.26
C GLN A 214 -5.76 -20.85 -17.32
#